data_aaa11c04697220feec55ab73c6296b53
#
_entry.id   aaa11c04697220feec55ab73c6296b53
#
_cell.length_a   1.000
_cell.length_b   1.000
_cell.length_c   1.000
_cell.angle_alpha   90.00
_cell.angle_beta   90.00
_cell.angle_gamma   90.00
#
_symmetry.space_group_name_H-M   'P 1'
#
loop_
_entity.id
_entity.type
_entity.pdbx_description
1 polymer ?
#
loop_
_entity_poly.entity_id
_entity_poly.type
_entity_poly.pdbx_seq_one_letter_code
_entity_poly.pdbx_strand_id
1 'polypeptide(L)'
;MPVFAQNLLSLLKNSGVEYPENIIQILTPMGGLLGAEYLVKLGAAKSVNEVIEFINGIADKAYGEQIELKPFAKDYIEYLYKNGCKLYALSASAQKHIKMCFNRNGIIDKFSEIYSSDAFSLPKSDPEIYLKLSKLIGCKPEEAVFYDDNISAVKAAKKAGLFTVGVYDISSSDCEEQMRKVADKYIKSFKELI
;
A
#
# COMPACT_ATOMS: atom_id res chain seq x y z
N MET A 1 -5.97 -7.65 0.77
CA MET A 1 -6.13 -6.95 2.08
C MET A 1 -7.24 -7.49 3.01
N PRO A 2 -8.01 -8.54 2.67
CA PRO A 2 -9.08 -9.04 3.54
C PRO A 2 -8.60 -9.45 4.95
N VAL A 3 -7.45 -10.11 5.05
CA VAL A 3 -6.89 -10.61 6.32
C VAL A 3 -6.58 -9.47 7.30
N PHE A 4 -5.98 -8.38 6.84
CA PHE A 4 -5.63 -7.24 7.69
C PHE A 4 -6.87 -6.52 8.21
N ALA A 5 -7.85 -6.26 7.33
CA ALA A 5 -9.11 -5.64 7.69
C ALA A 5 -9.90 -6.46 8.71
N GLN A 6 -9.99 -7.78 8.53
CA GLN A 6 -10.68 -8.68 9.46
C GLN A 6 -10.05 -8.66 10.85
N ASN A 7 -8.73 -8.63 10.93
CA ASN A 7 -8.02 -8.63 12.22
C ASN A 7 -8.18 -7.28 12.95
N LEU A 8 -8.15 -6.15 12.23
CA LEU A 8 -8.45 -4.84 12.83
C LEU A 8 -9.89 -4.75 13.33
N LEU A 9 -10.85 -5.29 12.58
CA LEU A 9 -12.23 -5.38 13.04
C LEU A 9 -12.38 -6.27 14.28
N SER A 10 -11.57 -7.33 14.41
CA SER A 10 -11.55 -8.16 15.63
C SER A 10 -11.03 -7.38 16.84
N LEU A 11 -9.97 -6.59 16.68
CA LEU A 11 -9.46 -5.70 17.73
C LEU A 11 -10.55 -4.73 18.19
N LEU A 12 -11.21 -4.05 17.26
CA LEU A 12 -12.29 -3.09 17.52
C LEU A 12 -13.48 -3.73 18.23
N LYS A 13 -13.94 -4.89 17.76
CA LYS A 13 -15.04 -5.64 18.39
C LYS A 13 -14.70 -6.07 19.82
N ASN A 14 -13.46 -6.54 20.04
CA ASN A 14 -13.03 -6.98 21.36
C ASN A 14 -12.87 -5.81 22.35
N SER A 15 -12.58 -4.62 21.88
CA SER A 15 -12.48 -3.42 22.72
C SER A 15 -13.81 -2.87 23.18
N GLY A 16 -14.90 -3.22 22.51
CA GLY A 16 -16.26 -2.76 22.82
C GLY A 16 -16.50 -1.28 22.52
N VAL A 17 -15.59 -0.59 21.82
CA VAL A 17 -15.76 0.82 21.44
C VAL A 17 -16.66 0.95 20.21
N GLU A 18 -17.40 2.04 20.13
CA GLU A 18 -18.13 2.43 18.94
C GLU A 18 -17.16 2.96 17.89
N TYR A 19 -17.35 2.58 16.63
CA TYR A 19 -16.52 3.02 15.52
C TYR A 19 -17.35 3.22 14.24
N PRO A 20 -16.90 4.09 13.31
CA PRO A 20 -17.59 4.33 12.04
C PRO A 20 -17.68 3.06 11.19
N GLU A 21 -18.77 2.87 10.45
CA GLU A 21 -18.94 1.72 9.54
C GLU A 21 -17.82 1.61 8.50
N ASN A 22 -17.29 2.75 8.06
CA ASN A 22 -16.20 2.83 7.07
C ASN A 22 -14.79 2.87 7.72
N ILE A 23 -14.63 2.36 8.96
CA ILE A 23 -13.36 2.42 9.72
C ILE A 23 -12.17 1.86 8.94
N ILE A 24 -12.36 0.79 8.18
CA ILE A 24 -11.28 0.19 7.37
C ILE A 24 -10.82 1.13 6.26
N GLN A 25 -11.73 1.85 5.61
CA GLN A 25 -11.40 2.85 4.59
C GLN A 25 -10.64 4.02 5.19
N ILE A 26 -10.94 4.41 6.43
CA ILE A 26 -10.24 5.45 7.17
C ILE A 26 -8.82 5.00 7.53
N LEU A 27 -8.64 3.79 8.05
CA LEU A 27 -7.36 3.30 8.54
C LEU A 27 -6.40 2.89 7.41
N THR A 28 -6.93 2.36 6.30
CA THR A 28 -6.09 1.83 5.21
C THR A 28 -5.04 2.82 4.66
N PRO A 29 -5.34 4.10 4.43
CA PRO A 29 -4.34 5.05 3.94
C PRO A 29 -3.40 5.61 5.01
N MET A 30 -3.70 5.42 6.30
CA MET A 30 -2.94 6.04 7.41
C MET A 30 -1.57 5.41 7.63
N GLY A 31 -1.38 4.14 7.30
CA GLY A 31 -0.18 3.38 7.68
C GLY A 31 -0.23 2.90 9.13
N GLY A 32 0.87 2.25 9.58
CA GLY A 32 0.89 1.58 10.88
C GLY A 32 0.83 2.54 12.06
N LEU A 33 1.66 3.56 12.07
CA LEU A 33 1.80 4.49 13.20
C LEU A 33 0.56 5.38 13.37
N LEU A 34 0.16 6.11 12.32
CA LEU A 34 -1.00 6.99 12.37
C LEU A 34 -2.30 6.24 12.63
N GLY A 35 -2.42 5.03 12.06
CA GLY A 35 -3.56 4.15 12.34
C GLY A 35 -3.60 3.69 13.80
N ALA A 36 -2.45 3.38 14.40
CA ALA A 36 -2.36 3.02 15.80
C ALA A 36 -2.71 4.18 16.73
N GLU A 37 -2.22 5.38 16.45
CA GLU A 37 -2.58 6.60 17.18
C GLU A 37 -4.10 6.87 17.11
N TYR A 38 -4.69 6.70 15.94
CA TYR A 38 -6.15 6.82 15.77
C TYR A 38 -6.92 5.82 16.62
N LEU A 39 -6.51 4.54 16.63
CA LEU A 39 -7.15 3.48 17.41
C LEU A 39 -7.05 3.72 18.92
N VAL A 40 -5.91 4.22 19.41
CA VAL A 40 -5.74 4.63 20.81
C VAL A 40 -6.67 5.80 21.16
N LYS A 41 -6.72 6.81 20.29
CA LYS A 41 -7.63 7.95 20.46
C LYS A 41 -9.11 7.55 20.47
N LEU A 42 -9.45 6.52 19.71
CA LEU A 42 -10.80 5.93 19.70
C LEU A 42 -11.10 5.12 20.97
N GLY A 43 -10.10 4.78 21.77
CA GLY A 43 -10.23 3.95 22.97
C GLY A 43 -10.15 2.46 22.70
N ALA A 44 -9.79 2.03 21.49
CA ALA A 44 -9.72 0.63 21.09
C ALA A 44 -8.50 -0.11 21.66
N ALA A 45 -7.49 0.61 22.14
CA ALA A 45 -6.30 0.07 22.78
C ALA A 45 -5.74 1.07 23.81
N LYS A 46 -4.90 0.57 24.73
CA LYS A 46 -4.31 1.38 25.81
C LYS A 46 -3.08 2.18 25.36
N SER A 47 -2.37 1.72 24.35
CA SER A 47 -1.16 2.35 23.86
C SER A 47 -0.93 2.07 22.36
N VAL A 48 -0.18 2.96 21.73
CA VAL A 48 0.28 2.78 20.34
C VAL A 48 1.11 1.50 20.19
N ASN A 49 1.97 1.20 21.15
CA ASN A 49 2.79 -0.01 21.13
C ASN A 49 1.94 -1.28 21.13
N GLU A 50 0.88 -1.35 21.92
CA GLU A 50 -0.04 -2.49 21.94
C GLU A 50 -0.67 -2.73 20.55
N VAL A 51 -1.10 -1.66 19.88
CA VAL A 51 -1.66 -1.76 18.53
C VAL A 51 -0.60 -2.21 17.52
N ILE A 52 0.60 -1.62 17.59
CA ILE A 52 1.69 -1.97 16.67
C ILE A 52 2.14 -3.43 16.84
N GLU A 53 2.26 -3.93 18.07
CA GLU A 53 2.58 -5.34 18.33
C GLU A 53 1.49 -6.28 17.79
N PHE A 54 0.22 -5.96 18.02
CA PHE A 54 -0.90 -6.71 17.48
C PHE A 54 -0.89 -6.75 15.95
N ILE A 55 -0.73 -5.60 15.31
CA ILE A 55 -0.65 -5.49 13.84
C ILE A 55 0.56 -6.27 13.30
N ASN A 56 1.73 -6.13 13.95
CA ASN A 56 2.93 -6.82 13.53
C ASN A 56 2.80 -8.34 13.61
N GLY A 57 2.23 -8.89 14.68
CA GLY A 57 2.04 -10.33 14.83
C GLY A 57 1.17 -10.92 13.71
N ILE A 58 0.12 -10.21 13.31
CA ILE A 58 -0.74 -10.61 12.19
C ILE A 58 0.00 -10.45 10.85
N ALA A 59 0.69 -9.33 10.68
CA ALA A 59 1.38 -9.02 9.45
C ALA A 59 2.56 -9.98 9.20
N ASP A 60 3.33 -10.34 10.22
CA ASP A 60 4.44 -11.29 10.10
C ASP A 60 3.96 -12.61 9.48
N LYS A 61 2.84 -13.15 9.95
CA LYS A 61 2.24 -14.37 9.39
C LYS A 61 1.69 -14.15 7.98
N ALA A 62 0.93 -13.08 7.77
CA ALA A 62 0.30 -12.80 6.49
C ALA A 62 1.34 -12.57 5.37
N TYR A 63 2.31 -11.70 5.60
CA TYR A 63 3.35 -11.39 4.61
C TYR A 63 4.39 -12.50 4.45
N GLY A 64 4.69 -13.22 5.53
CA GLY A 64 5.63 -14.34 5.49
C GLY A 64 5.08 -15.59 4.80
N GLU A 65 3.77 -15.86 4.89
CA GLU A 65 3.21 -17.15 4.50
C GLU A 65 2.06 -17.09 3.47
N GLN A 66 1.25 -16.01 3.47
CA GLN A 66 -0.08 -16.04 2.84
C GLN A 66 -0.25 -15.09 1.65
N ILE A 67 0.29 -13.86 1.74
CA ILE A 67 0.05 -12.83 0.73
C ILE A 67 0.78 -13.16 -0.57
N GLU A 68 0.02 -13.43 -1.62
CA GLU A 68 0.53 -13.67 -2.95
C GLU A 68 0.58 -12.39 -3.79
N LEU A 69 1.35 -12.43 -4.86
CA LEU A 69 1.35 -11.37 -5.86
C LEU A 69 0.05 -11.41 -6.67
N LYS A 70 -0.39 -10.25 -7.14
CA LYS A 70 -1.48 -10.19 -8.12
C LYS A 70 -1.09 -10.99 -9.39
N PRO A 71 -2.06 -11.57 -10.12
CA PRO A 71 -1.79 -12.34 -11.32
C PRO A 71 -0.90 -11.57 -12.32
N PHE A 72 0.11 -12.23 -12.84
CA PHE A 72 1.11 -11.70 -13.79
C PHE A 72 1.95 -10.52 -13.26
N ALA A 73 1.86 -10.16 -11.96
CA ALA A 73 2.69 -9.10 -11.41
C ALA A 73 4.18 -9.47 -11.42
N LYS A 74 4.53 -10.73 -11.12
CA LYS A 74 5.91 -11.20 -11.18
C LYS A 74 6.46 -11.10 -12.60
N ASP A 75 5.73 -11.58 -13.59
CA ASP A 75 6.15 -11.55 -14.99
C ASP A 75 6.40 -10.12 -15.47
N TYR A 76 5.50 -9.20 -15.08
CA TYR A 76 5.64 -7.78 -15.42
C TYR A 76 6.83 -7.12 -14.71
N ILE A 77 7.07 -7.42 -13.43
CA ILE A 77 8.25 -6.95 -12.68
C ILE A 77 9.54 -7.42 -13.36
N GLU A 78 9.60 -8.70 -13.74
CA GLU A 78 10.75 -9.26 -14.46
C GLU A 78 10.93 -8.62 -15.85
N TYR A 79 9.85 -8.37 -16.57
CA TYR A 79 9.86 -7.65 -17.84
C TYR A 79 10.45 -6.24 -17.69
N LEU A 80 9.98 -5.46 -16.73
CA LEU A 80 10.49 -4.12 -16.48
C LEU A 80 11.98 -4.14 -16.08
N TYR A 81 12.35 -5.05 -15.18
CA TYR A 81 13.75 -5.19 -14.74
C TYR A 81 14.69 -5.54 -15.90
N LYS A 82 14.32 -6.51 -16.75
CA LYS A 82 15.09 -6.90 -17.94
C LYS A 82 15.23 -5.75 -18.96
N ASN A 83 14.27 -4.83 -19.00
CA ASN A 83 14.30 -3.63 -19.85
C ASN A 83 14.99 -2.42 -19.17
N GLY A 84 15.69 -2.61 -18.05
CA GLY A 84 16.50 -1.60 -17.41
C GLY A 84 15.71 -0.57 -16.58
N CYS A 85 14.41 -0.82 -16.31
CA CYS A 85 13.62 0.03 -15.44
C CYS A 85 14.09 -0.11 -13.99
N LYS A 86 14.24 1.01 -13.28
CA LYS A 86 14.47 1.01 -11.84
C LYS A 86 13.14 0.86 -11.11
N LEU A 87 13.03 -0.15 -10.25
CA LEU A 87 11.81 -0.46 -9.53
C LEU A 87 11.93 -0.05 -8.07
N TYR A 88 10.91 0.59 -7.56
CA TYR A 88 10.78 1.01 -6.17
C TYR A 88 9.42 0.58 -5.63
N ALA A 89 9.35 0.24 -4.34
CA ALA A 89 8.08 -0.02 -3.69
C ALA A 89 7.80 1.05 -2.62
N LEU A 90 6.57 1.57 -2.60
CA LEU A 90 6.05 2.45 -1.56
C LEU A 90 4.78 1.85 -1.00
N SER A 91 4.76 1.54 0.29
CA SER A 91 3.63 0.89 0.95
C SER A 91 3.26 1.58 2.27
N ALA A 92 2.00 1.43 2.67
CA ALA A 92 1.55 1.78 4.02
C ALA A 92 1.94 0.72 5.07
N SER A 93 2.42 -0.45 4.64
CA SER A 93 2.92 -1.50 5.53
C SER A 93 4.38 -1.27 5.91
N ALA A 94 4.79 -1.80 7.07
CA ALA A 94 6.17 -1.72 7.52
C ALA A 94 7.12 -2.39 6.50
N GLN A 95 8.28 -1.78 6.27
CA GLN A 95 9.27 -2.23 5.29
C GLN A 95 9.65 -3.71 5.46
N LYS A 96 9.78 -4.19 6.71
CA LYS A 96 10.10 -5.59 7.01
C LYS A 96 9.09 -6.56 6.38
N HIS A 97 7.80 -6.26 6.47
CA HIS A 97 6.73 -7.12 5.94
C HIS A 97 6.76 -7.18 4.42
N ILE A 98 6.99 -6.05 3.76
CA ILE A 98 7.12 -6.01 2.31
C ILE A 98 8.33 -6.84 1.86
N LYS A 99 9.47 -6.69 2.54
CA LYS A 99 10.68 -7.49 2.28
C LYS A 99 10.43 -8.99 2.46
N MET A 100 9.69 -9.40 3.49
CA MET A 100 9.30 -10.80 3.70
C MET A 100 8.50 -11.35 2.52
N CYS A 101 7.46 -10.61 2.09
CA CYS A 101 6.64 -11.00 0.95
C CYS A 101 7.44 -11.05 -0.35
N PHE A 102 8.28 -10.06 -0.62
CA PHE A 102 9.09 -9.99 -1.84
C PHE A 102 10.16 -11.09 -1.88
N ASN A 103 10.79 -11.41 -0.75
CA ASN A 103 11.71 -12.55 -0.63
C ASN A 103 11.00 -13.87 -0.95
N ARG A 104 9.87 -14.12 -0.32
CA ARG A 104 9.10 -15.36 -0.53
C ARG A 104 8.67 -15.53 -1.99
N ASN A 105 8.30 -14.43 -2.66
CA ASN A 105 7.88 -14.43 -4.05
C ASN A 105 9.07 -14.37 -5.06
N GLY A 106 10.33 -14.27 -4.58
CA GLY A 106 11.54 -14.25 -5.40
C GLY A 106 11.65 -13.00 -6.30
N ILE A 107 11.23 -11.83 -5.80
CA ILE A 107 11.28 -10.58 -6.56
C ILE A 107 12.06 -9.46 -5.85
N ILE A 108 12.57 -9.69 -4.64
CA ILE A 108 13.21 -8.63 -3.84
C ILE A 108 14.42 -8.03 -4.54
N ASP A 109 15.20 -8.84 -5.24
CA ASP A 109 16.40 -8.47 -6.00
C ASP A 109 16.11 -7.61 -7.25
N LYS A 110 14.83 -7.49 -7.64
CA LYS A 110 14.41 -6.65 -8.77
C LYS A 110 14.16 -5.21 -8.36
N PHE A 111 13.98 -4.96 -7.06
CA PHE A 111 13.70 -3.61 -6.55
C PHE A 111 14.99 -2.93 -6.07
N SER A 112 15.19 -1.69 -6.52
CA SER A 112 16.30 -0.86 -6.07
C SER A 112 16.17 -0.50 -4.58
N GLU A 113 14.94 -0.22 -4.12
CA GLU A 113 14.65 0.03 -2.69
C GLU A 113 13.16 -0.12 -2.41
N ILE A 114 12.84 -0.37 -1.13
CA ILE A 114 11.50 -0.54 -0.60
C ILE A 114 11.29 0.48 0.51
N TYR A 115 10.24 1.28 0.40
CA TYR A 115 9.89 2.33 1.36
C TYR A 115 8.55 2.04 2.04
N SER A 116 8.48 2.32 3.34
CA SER A 116 7.22 2.47 4.07
C SER A 116 6.82 3.95 4.08
N SER A 117 5.52 4.25 4.02
CA SER A 117 5.00 5.60 4.21
C SER A 117 5.35 6.18 5.58
N ASP A 118 5.54 5.33 6.59
CA ASP A 118 5.96 5.72 7.94
C ASP A 118 7.33 6.42 7.93
N ALA A 119 8.24 6.04 7.01
CA ALA A 119 9.55 6.68 6.88
C ALA A 119 9.46 8.15 6.44
N PHE A 120 8.35 8.54 5.84
CA PHE A 120 8.09 9.92 5.41
C PHE A 120 7.20 10.68 6.39
N SER A 121 6.60 10.01 7.38
CA SER A 121 5.54 10.54 8.26
C SER A 121 4.37 11.15 7.47
N LEU A 122 4.04 10.56 6.33
CA LEU A 122 2.99 11.00 5.41
C LEU A 122 2.19 9.79 4.91
N PRO A 123 0.87 9.89 4.80
CA PRO A 123 0.06 8.85 4.18
C PRO A 123 0.22 8.87 2.66
N LYS A 124 0.00 7.73 2.00
CA LYS A 124 0.02 7.62 0.53
C LYS A 124 -1.05 8.48 -0.18
N SER A 125 -2.02 9.00 0.56
CA SER A 125 -3.02 9.95 0.06
C SER A 125 -2.53 11.40 0.01
N ASP A 126 -1.32 11.69 0.52
CA ASP A 126 -0.70 13.01 0.46
C ASP A 126 0.25 13.08 -0.77
N PRO A 127 0.06 14.05 -1.68
CA PRO A 127 0.96 14.24 -2.84
C PRO A 127 2.42 14.48 -2.47
N GLU A 128 2.68 15.06 -1.31
CA GLU A 128 4.03 15.39 -0.85
C GLU A 128 4.91 14.15 -0.68
N ILE A 129 4.33 12.97 -0.35
CA ILE A 129 5.11 11.74 -0.22
C ILE A 129 5.77 11.34 -1.55
N TYR A 130 5.07 11.54 -2.67
CA TYR A 130 5.58 11.22 -4.01
C TYR A 130 6.66 12.21 -4.46
N LEU A 131 6.50 13.50 -4.14
CA LEU A 131 7.51 14.53 -4.41
C LEU A 131 8.80 14.26 -3.62
N LYS A 132 8.68 13.91 -2.32
CA LYS A 132 9.82 13.53 -1.48
C LYS A 132 10.49 12.27 -2.00
N LEU A 133 9.71 11.25 -2.37
CA LEU A 133 10.25 10.01 -2.92
C LEU A 133 10.96 10.25 -4.25
N SER A 134 10.37 11.01 -5.18
CA SER A 134 10.98 11.36 -6.46
C SER A 134 12.32 12.06 -6.28
N LYS A 135 12.40 13.03 -5.36
CA LYS A 135 13.64 13.69 -4.99
C LYS A 135 14.68 12.72 -4.42
N LEU A 136 14.25 11.81 -3.53
CA LEU A 136 15.13 10.83 -2.87
C LEU A 136 15.77 9.86 -3.87
N ILE A 137 15.01 9.40 -4.86
CA ILE A 137 15.48 8.45 -5.88
C ILE A 137 16.12 9.13 -7.10
N GLY A 138 16.16 10.48 -7.13
CA GLY A 138 16.75 11.25 -8.22
C GLY A 138 15.98 11.14 -9.53
N CYS A 139 14.65 11.07 -9.47
CA CYS A 139 13.76 10.96 -10.62
C CYS A 139 12.76 12.11 -10.60
N LYS A 140 12.46 12.71 -11.74
CA LYS A 140 11.38 13.69 -11.82
C LYS A 140 10.02 12.98 -11.78
N PRO A 141 8.98 13.58 -11.17
CA PRO A 141 7.65 12.96 -11.11
C PRO A 141 7.11 12.48 -12.46
N GLU A 142 7.28 13.28 -13.52
CA GLU A 142 6.83 12.97 -14.88
C GLU A 142 7.58 11.81 -15.56
N GLU A 143 8.73 11.39 -15.01
CA GLU A 143 9.51 10.25 -15.48
C GLU A 143 9.14 8.95 -14.77
N ALA A 144 8.24 9.01 -13.79
CA ALA A 144 7.83 7.87 -12.97
C ALA A 144 6.41 7.40 -13.30
N VAL A 145 6.21 6.08 -13.23
CA VAL A 145 4.90 5.44 -13.33
C VAL A 145 4.55 4.84 -11.97
N PHE A 146 3.37 5.17 -11.46
CA PHE A 146 2.86 4.67 -10.18
C PHE A 146 1.70 3.71 -10.39
N TYR A 147 1.76 2.54 -9.76
CA TYR A 147 0.74 1.49 -9.81
C TYR A 147 0.13 1.31 -8.43
N ASP A 148 -1.19 1.42 -8.32
CA ASP A 148 -1.88 1.19 -7.05
C ASP A 148 -3.35 0.83 -7.27
N ASP A 149 -3.95 0.12 -6.32
CA ASP A 149 -5.38 -0.21 -6.27
C ASP A 149 -6.18 0.77 -5.40
N ASN A 150 -5.50 1.62 -4.63
CA ASN A 150 -6.15 2.62 -3.78
C ASN A 150 -6.34 3.95 -4.53
N ILE A 151 -7.60 4.35 -4.71
CA ILE A 151 -7.95 5.58 -5.46
C ILE A 151 -7.37 6.86 -4.83
N SER A 152 -7.25 6.92 -3.50
CA SER A 152 -6.68 8.10 -2.82
C SER A 152 -5.18 8.22 -3.08
N ALA A 153 -4.45 7.09 -3.13
CA ALA A 153 -3.04 7.05 -3.50
C ALA A 153 -2.83 7.45 -4.96
N VAL A 154 -3.66 6.92 -5.88
CA VAL A 154 -3.59 7.26 -7.32
C VAL A 154 -3.88 8.75 -7.55
N LYS A 155 -4.91 9.32 -6.88
CA LYS A 155 -5.19 10.77 -6.93
C LYS A 155 -4.01 11.61 -6.46
N ALA A 156 -3.38 11.21 -5.37
CA ALA A 156 -2.25 11.93 -4.79
C ALA A 156 -1.00 11.85 -5.69
N ALA A 157 -0.67 10.67 -6.22
CA ALA A 157 0.43 10.48 -7.14
C ALA A 157 0.24 11.29 -8.43
N LYS A 158 -0.97 11.28 -9.00
CA LYS A 158 -1.30 12.09 -10.18
C LYS A 158 -1.15 13.59 -9.90
N LYS A 159 -1.63 14.05 -8.73
CA LYS A 159 -1.45 15.46 -8.31
C LYS A 159 0.01 15.84 -8.15
N ALA A 160 0.87 14.90 -7.79
CA ALA A 160 2.32 15.08 -7.71
C ALA A 160 3.02 15.05 -9.10
N GLY A 161 2.29 14.73 -10.17
CA GLY A 161 2.79 14.73 -11.55
C GLY A 161 3.28 13.38 -12.08
N LEU A 162 3.06 12.27 -11.37
CA LEU A 162 3.40 10.95 -11.85
C LEU A 162 2.37 10.45 -12.87
N PHE A 163 2.80 9.63 -13.83
CA PHE A 163 1.87 8.83 -14.62
C PHE A 163 1.29 7.72 -13.76
N THR A 164 -0.03 7.57 -13.77
CA THR A 164 -0.73 6.69 -12.83
C THR A 164 -1.43 5.53 -13.53
N VAL A 165 -1.27 4.34 -12.98
CA VAL A 165 -1.97 3.13 -13.41
C VAL A 165 -2.79 2.60 -12.25
N GLY A 166 -4.11 2.71 -12.36
CA GLY A 166 -5.05 2.07 -11.44
C GLY A 166 -5.07 0.56 -11.68
N VAL A 167 -4.91 -0.23 -10.64
CA VAL A 167 -4.88 -1.70 -10.71
C VAL A 167 -6.12 -2.26 -10.02
N TYR A 168 -6.85 -3.15 -10.70
CA TYR A 168 -8.01 -3.80 -10.12
C TYR A 168 -7.66 -4.56 -8.83
N ASP A 169 -8.50 -4.38 -7.83
CA ASP A 169 -8.54 -5.23 -6.62
C ASP A 169 -9.98 -5.40 -6.18
N ILE A 170 -10.33 -6.60 -5.72
CA ILE A 170 -11.69 -6.89 -5.26
C ILE A 170 -12.07 -6.05 -4.04
N SER A 171 -11.09 -5.66 -3.22
CA SER A 171 -11.32 -4.84 -2.01
C SER A 171 -11.62 -3.36 -2.33
N SER A 172 -11.40 -2.93 -3.58
CA SER A 172 -11.65 -1.57 -4.06
C SER A 172 -12.55 -1.56 -5.32
N SER A 173 -13.26 -2.64 -5.57
CA SER A 173 -14.13 -2.81 -6.76
C SER A 173 -15.28 -1.78 -6.83
N ASP A 174 -15.74 -1.29 -5.70
CA ASP A 174 -16.72 -0.20 -5.58
C ASP A 174 -16.21 1.14 -6.11
N CYS A 175 -14.90 1.31 -6.18
CA CYS A 175 -14.25 2.50 -6.72
C CYS A 175 -13.79 2.36 -8.19
N GLU A 176 -14.07 1.23 -8.88
CA GLU A 176 -13.56 0.97 -10.24
C GLU A 176 -13.89 2.09 -11.22
N GLU A 177 -15.15 2.53 -11.25
CA GLU A 177 -15.57 3.59 -12.18
C GLU A 177 -14.85 4.94 -11.93
N GLN A 178 -14.67 5.27 -10.64
CA GLN A 178 -13.92 6.47 -10.26
C GLN A 178 -12.43 6.34 -10.59
N MET A 179 -11.85 5.15 -10.37
CA MET A 179 -10.45 4.88 -10.68
C MET A 179 -10.17 5.05 -12.17
N ARG A 180 -11.07 4.54 -13.04
CA ARG A 180 -10.98 4.70 -14.51
C ARG A 180 -11.02 6.16 -14.96
N LYS A 181 -11.72 7.03 -14.22
CA LYS A 181 -11.79 8.48 -14.52
C LYS A 181 -10.55 9.25 -14.05
N VAL A 182 -9.90 8.74 -12.99
CA VAL A 182 -8.79 9.44 -12.34
C VAL A 182 -7.43 9.01 -12.87
N ALA A 183 -7.18 7.70 -12.97
CA ALA A 183 -5.90 7.16 -13.43
C ALA A 183 -5.67 7.47 -14.93
N ASP A 184 -4.41 7.59 -15.33
CA ASP A 184 -4.04 7.76 -16.74
C ASP A 184 -4.26 6.46 -17.51
N LYS A 185 -4.11 5.32 -16.83
CA LYS A 185 -4.47 3.98 -17.34
C LYS A 185 -5.12 3.17 -16.22
N TYR A 186 -6.03 2.27 -16.56
CA TYR A 186 -6.59 1.29 -15.64
C TYR A 186 -6.43 -0.11 -16.21
N ILE A 187 -6.00 -1.05 -15.37
CA ILE A 187 -5.80 -2.45 -15.75
C ILE A 187 -6.54 -3.39 -14.80
N LYS A 188 -7.05 -4.49 -15.33
CA LYS A 188 -7.58 -5.60 -14.53
C LYS A 188 -6.52 -6.64 -14.20
N SER A 189 -5.48 -6.72 -15.01
CA SER A 189 -4.37 -7.66 -14.83
C SER A 189 -3.08 -7.08 -15.40
N PHE A 190 -1.95 -7.38 -14.78
CA PHE A 190 -0.63 -7.02 -15.31
C PHE A 190 -0.31 -7.68 -16.66
N LYS A 191 -1.07 -8.72 -17.05
CA LYS A 191 -1.00 -9.30 -18.40
C LYS A 191 -1.27 -8.29 -19.52
N GLU A 192 -2.03 -7.24 -19.23
CA GLU A 192 -2.35 -6.17 -20.20
C GLU A 192 -1.16 -5.24 -20.51
N LEU A 193 -0.03 -5.43 -19.80
CA LEU A 193 1.16 -4.60 -19.90
C LEU A 193 2.39 -5.34 -20.42
N ILE A 194 2.28 -6.64 -20.70
CA ILE A 194 3.34 -7.52 -21.20
C ILE A 194 3.17 -7.77 -22.69
#